data_3ddd91232004e1e9df9bfe46dfb7d5a2
#
_entry.id   3ddd91232004e1e9df9bfe46dfb7d5a2
#
_cell.length_a   1.000
_cell.length_b   1.000
_cell.length_c   1.000
_cell.angle_alpha   90.00
_cell.angle_beta   90.00
_cell.angle_gamma   90.00
#
_symmetry.space_group_name_H-M   'P 1'
#
loop_
_entity.id
_entity.type
_entity.pdbx_description
1 polymer ?
#
loop_
_entity_poly.entity_id
_entity_poly.type
_entity_poly.pdbx_seq_one_letter_code
_entity_poly.pdbx_strand_id
1 'polypeptide(L)'
;MSIARKAKHRTGARLRKVKNAELPVPRGILDPRIQNAIEHMKANFHRKIRLDDLADAANLSKYHFVHLFTTEIGISPIEYLTRLRMNEARHLLETTRLSIKEIRAKTGYDTGSNFINLFKGYFYDTPTEYRRNAQPRRQKI
;
A
#
# COMPACT_ATOMS: atom_id res chain seq x y z
N MET A 1 19.74 -11.25 -3.88
CA MET A 1 19.19 -11.43 -3.86
C MET A 1 18.52 -11.55 -3.61
N SER A 2 18.27 -11.46 -3.85
CA SER A 2 17.58 -11.68 -3.63
C SER A 2 16.83 -11.81 -3.81
N ILE A 3 16.80 -11.90 -4.14
CA ILE A 3 16.15 -12.16 -4.30
C ILE A 3 15.81 -12.68 -4.45
N ALA A 4 15.87 -12.84 -4.63
CA ALA A 4 15.57 -13.47 -4.65
C ALA A 4 15.23 -14.14 -4.36
N ARG A 5 15.48 -14.56 -4.24
CA ARG A 5 15.18 -15.28 -3.85
C ARG A 5 14.59 -15.72 -4.05
N LYS A 6 14.47 -15.90 -4.32
CA LYS A 6 13.84 -16.35 -4.49
C LYS A 6 13.42 -16.61 -5.11
N ALA A 7 13.47 -16.76 -5.54
CA ALA A 7 13.12 -17.06 -6.13
C ALA A 7 12.82 -17.55 -6.59
N LYS A 8 12.91 -17.97 -6.78
CA LYS A 8 12.61 -18.50 -7.02
C LYS A 8 11.95 -18.97 -7.28
N HIS A 9 11.74 -19.38 -7.45
CA HIS A 9 11.03 -19.79 -7.62
C HIS A 9 10.58 -19.91 -8.35
N ARG A 10 10.60 -20.00 -8.75
CA ARG A 10 10.19 -19.99 -9.46
C ARG A 10 10.27 -19.80 -10.45
N THR A 11 10.42 -20.11 -10.93
CA THR A 11 10.38 -19.95 -11.76
C THR A 11 10.35 -19.40 -12.52
N GLY A 12 10.68 -19.31 -12.91
CA GLY A 12 10.84 -18.66 -13.46
C GLY A 12 10.25 -18.18 -14.22
N ALA A 13 10.01 -18.24 -14.60
CA ALA A 13 9.41 -17.85 -15.19
C ALA A 13 8.67 -16.91 -15.36
N ARG A 14 8.04 -16.74 -15.61
CA ARG A 14 7.37 -15.88 -15.76
C ARG A 14 7.25 -15.20 -14.72
N LEU A 15 7.86 -14.39 -14.49
CA LEU A 15 7.83 -13.80 -13.46
C LEU A 15 6.88 -12.77 -13.52
N ARG A 16 5.99 -12.63 -12.73
CA ARG A 16 5.10 -11.70 -12.68
C ARG A 16 5.79 -10.53 -12.16
N LYS A 17 5.66 -9.34 -12.63
CA LYS A 17 6.23 -8.21 -12.11
C LYS A 17 5.50 -7.81 -10.90
N VAL A 18 6.12 -7.59 -9.81
CA VAL A 18 5.54 -7.14 -8.57
C VAL A 18 5.52 -5.62 -8.58
N LYS A 19 4.42 -5.02 -8.19
CA LYS A 19 4.31 -3.58 -8.16
C LYS A 19 5.16 -3.02 -7.05
N ASN A 20 5.68 -1.82 -7.25
CA ASN A 20 6.49 -1.17 -6.24
C ASN A 20 5.58 -0.59 -5.16
N ALA A 21 5.76 -1.04 -3.93
CA ALA A 21 4.94 -0.60 -2.80
C ALA A 21 5.57 0.54 -2.03
N GLU A 22 6.80 0.93 -2.35
CA GLU A 22 7.45 2.00 -1.61
C GLU A 22 6.77 3.32 -1.79
N LEU A 23 6.67 4.08 -0.71
CA LEU A 23 6.14 5.43 -0.80
C LEU A 23 7.26 6.36 -1.24
N PRO A 24 7.03 7.17 -2.25
CA PRO A 24 8.06 8.07 -2.73
C PRO A 24 8.47 9.08 -1.65
N VAL A 25 9.73 9.44 -1.64
CA VAL A 25 10.25 10.47 -0.75
C VAL A 25 10.51 11.69 -1.59
N PRO A 26 9.83 12.80 -1.33
CA PRO A 26 10.02 13.99 -2.14
C PRO A 26 11.42 14.53 -2.01
N ARG A 27 11.94 15.10 -3.08
CA ARG A 27 13.26 15.64 -3.04
C ARG A 27 13.35 16.98 -2.42
N GLY A 28 12.35 17.71 -2.31
CA GLY A 28 12.39 19.05 -1.76
C GLY A 28 11.22 19.27 -0.84
N ILE A 29 10.91 20.53 -0.60
CA ILE A 29 9.81 20.91 0.25
C ILE A 29 8.54 20.78 -0.54
N LEU A 30 7.58 20.05 0.00
CA LEU A 30 6.33 19.86 -0.68
C LEU A 30 5.46 21.10 -0.61
N ASP A 31 4.64 21.30 -1.63
CA ASP A 31 3.59 22.29 -1.59
C ASP A 31 2.72 21.97 -0.36
N PRO A 32 2.42 22.95 0.49
CA PRO A 32 1.61 22.68 1.69
C PRO A 32 0.26 22.04 1.39
N ARG A 33 -0.32 22.31 0.23
CA ARG A 33 -1.60 21.70 -0.13
C ARG A 33 -1.46 20.20 -0.34
N ILE A 34 -0.34 19.78 -0.94
CA ILE A 34 -0.07 18.37 -1.13
C ILE A 34 0.27 17.71 0.21
N GLN A 35 1.00 18.40 1.06
CA GLN A 35 1.29 17.92 2.39
C GLN A 35 0.00 17.66 3.15
N ASN A 36 -0.96 18.59 3.08
CA ASN A 36 -2.24 18.43 3.75
C ASN A 36 -3.00 17.19 3.25
N ALA A 37 -2.96 16.94 1.96
CA ALA A 37 -3.62 15.76 1.40
C ALA A 37 -2.97 14.47 1.89
N ILE A 38 -1.66 14.46 1.96
CA ILE A 38 -0.95 13.28 2.45
C ILE A 38 -1.26 13.03 3.92
N GLU A 39 -1.32 14.09 4.71
CA GLU A 39 -1.67 13.94 6.12
C GLU A 39 -3.10 13.43 6.28
N HIS A 40 -3.99 13.90 5.42
CA HIS A 40 -5.37 13.41 5.43
C HIS A 40 -5.41 11.91 5.11
N MET A 41 -4.63 11.48 4.13
CA MET A 41 -4.54 10.07 3.80
C MET A 41 -4.05 9.26 4.99
N LYS A 42 -2.96 9.72 5.62
CA LYS A 42 -2.37 8.98 6.72
C LYS A 42 -3.30 8.88 7.93
N ALA A 43 -4.10 9.90 8.15
CA ALA A 43 -5.02 9.90 9.27
C ALA A 43 -6.28 9.09 8.99
N ASN A 44 -6.62 8.87 7.73
CA ASN A 44 -7.93 8.33 7.36
C ASN A 44 -7.91 7.10 6.45
N PHE A 45 -6.73 6.51 6.18
CA PHE A 45 -6.69 5.42 5.19
C PHE A 45 -7.53 4.21 5.59
N HIS A 46 -7.86 4.08 6.86
CA HIS A 46 -8.66 2.96 7.33
C HIS A 46 -10.14 3.06 6.94
N ARG A 47 -10.53 4.16 6.36
CA ARG A 47 -11.92 4.34 5.93
C ARG A 47 -11.93 4.70 4.45
N LYS A 48 -13.13 4.77 3.90
CA LYS A 48 -13.27 5.09 2.49
C LYS A 48 -12.83 6.52 2.25
N ILE A 49 -11.97 6.73 1.30
CA ILE A 49 -11.52 8.06 0.91
C ILE A 49 -11.75 8.19 -0.58
N ARG A 50 -12.37 9.26 -0.99
CA ARG A 50 -12.60 9.52 -2.39
C ARG A 50 -11.63 10.57 -2.86
N LEU A 51 -11.37 10.58 -4.15
CA LEU A 51 -10.46 11.57 -4.73
C LEU A 51 -10.95 12.99 -4.41
N ASP A 52 -12.27 13.20 -4.40
CA ASP A 52 -12.82 14.50 -4.05
C ASP A 52 -12.44 14.91 -2.63
N ASP A 53 -12.41 13.96 -1.70
CA ASP A 53 -12.06 14.24 -0.32
C ASP A 53 -10.61 14.74 -0.23
N LEU A 54 -9.74 14.15 -1.02
CA LEU A 54 -8.33 14.52 -1.02
C LEU A 54 -8.14 15.90 -1.67
N ALA A 55 -8.86 16.14 -2.76
CA ALA A 55 -8.78 17.45 -3.41
C ALA A 55 -9.29 18.54 -2.48
N ASP A 56 -10.36 18.26 -1.74
CA ASP A 56 -10.90 19.20 -0.78
C ASP A 56 -9.88 19.47 0.34
N ALA A 57 -9.21 18.45 0.83
CA ALA A 57 -8.20 18.62 1.86
C ALA A 57 -7.04 19.48 1.35
N ALA A 58 -6.78 19.44 0.06
CA ALA A 58 -5.74 20.26 -0.57
C ALA A 58 -6.28 21.63 -0.99
N ASN A 59 -7.60 21.83 -0.87
CA ASN A 59 -8.24 23.05 -1.28
C ASN A 59 -8.03 23.33 -2.77
N LEU A 60 -8.13 22.29 -3.57
CA LEU A 60 -7.94 22.36 -5.01
C LEU A 60 -9.08 21.65 -5.72
N SER A 61 -9.27 21.97 -7.00
CA SER A 61 -10.18 21.20 -7.82
C SER A 61 -9.58 19.82 -8.01
N LYS A 62 -10.40 18.86 -8.35
CA LYS A 62 -9.94 17.49 -8.55
C LYS A 62 -8.83 17.42 -9.61
N TYR A 63 -9.04 18.09 -10.73
CA TYR A 63 -8.06 18.06 -11.82
C TYR A 63 -6.73 18.67 -11.37
N HIS A 64 -6.77 19.83 -10.74
CA HIS A 64 -5.56 20.48 -10.28
C HIS A 64 -4.86 19.66 -9.22
N PHE A 65 -5.63 19.05 -8.33
CA PHE A 65 -5.06 18.22 -7.28
C PHE A 65 -4.29 17.03 -7.86
N VAL A 66 -4.91 16.30 -8.77
CA VAL A 66 -4.26 15.13 -9.36
C VAL A 66 -2.99 15.55 -10.09
N HIS A 67 -3.06 16.64 -10.84
CA HIS A 67 -1.92 17.10 -11.61
C HIS A 67 -0.77 17.55 -10.71
N LEU A 68 -1.05 18.35 -9.71
CA LEU A 68 -0.02 18.84 -8.81
C LEU A 68 0.57 17.70 -7.97
N PHE A 69 -0.28 16.83 -7.46
CA PHE A 69 0.18 15.70 -6.66
C PHE A 69 1.12 14.82 -7.47
N THR A 70 0.71 14.47 -8.67
CA THR A 70 1.50 13.57 -9.52
C THR A 70 2.82 14.22 -9.90
N THR A 71 2.80 15.52 -10.17
CA THR A 71 4.02 16.23 -10.52
C THR A 71 5.01 16.25 -9.36
N GLU A 72 4.51 16.50 -8.15
CA GLU A 72 5.41 16.61 -7.00
C GLU A 72 5.82 15.28 -6.40
N ILE A 73 4.93 14.31 -6.41
CA ILE A 73 5.18 13.05 -5.74
C ILE A 73 5.68 11.97 -6.70
N GLY A 74 5.29 12.06 -7.96
CA GLY A 74 5.75 11.09 -8.96
C GLY A 74 4.79 9.96 -9.20
N ILE A 75 3.76 9.79 -8.38
CA ILE A 75 2.71 8.80 -8.62
C ILE A 75 1.38 9.46 -8.32
N SER A 76 0.29 8.86 -8.78
CA SER A 76 -1.02 9.46 -8.60
C SER A 76 -1.47 9.41 -7.14
N PRO A 77 -2.43 10.25 -6.75
CA PRO A 77 -2.93 10.21 -5.38
C PRO A 77 -3.53 8.85 -4.99
N ILE A 78 -4.24 8.22 -5.91
CA ILE A 78 -4.85 6.92 -5.62
C ILE A 78 -3.77 5.85 -5.47
N GLU A 79 -2.75 5.91 -6.29
CA GLU A 79 -1.64 4.96 -6.16
C GLU A 79 -0.93 5.17 -4.82
N TYR A 80 -0.75 6.41 -4.40
CA TYR A 80 -0.13 6.70 -3.11
C TYR A 80 -0.95 6.10 -1.96
N LEU A 81 -2.27 6.33 -2.00
CA LEU A 81 -3.15 5.81 -0.98
C LEU A 81 -3.12 4.27 -0.95
N THR A 82 -3.09 3.65 -2.12
CA THR A 82 -3.04 2.19 -2.20
C THR A 82 -1.75 1.65 -1.59
N ARG A 83 -0.63 2.29 -1.88
CA ARG A 83 0.65 1.86 -1.30
C ARG A 83 0.65 2.05 0.22
N LEU A 84 0.04 3.12 0.69
CA LEU A 84 -0.06 3.37 2.12
C LEU A 84 -0.86 2.25 2.79
N ARG A 85 -1.97 1.87 2.20
CA ARG A 85 -2.82 0.81 2.73
C ARG A 85 -2.14 -0.56 2.69
N MET A 86 -1.44 -0.83 1.61
CA MET A 86 -0.78 -2.13 1.46
C MET A 86 0.40 -2.25 2.41
N ASN A 87 1.13 -1.16 2.63
CA ASN A 87 2.24 -1.18 3.59
C ASN A 87 1.73 -1.36 5.01
N GLU A 88 0.59 -0.76 5.33
CA GLU A 88 0.02 -0.97 6.65
C GLU A 88 -0.46 -2.42 6.80
N ALA A 89 -1.07 -2.98 5.77
CA ALA A 89 -1.50 -4.38 5.83
C ALA A 89 -0.30 -5.29 6.07
N ARG A 90 0.79 -5.05 5.36
CA ARG A 90 1.99 -5.85 5.54
C ARG A 90 2.52 -5.72 6.97
N HIS A 91 2.55 -4.50 7.48
CA HIS A 91 3.02 -4.25 8.84
C HIS A 91 2.16 -5.02 9.86
N LEU A 92 0.84 -4.99 9.70
CA LEU A 92 -0.05 -5.68 10.61
C LEU A 92 0.10 -7.20 10.51
N LEU A 93 0.37 -7.71 9.32
CA LEU A 93 0.61 -9.14 9.16
C LEU A 93 1.87 -9.56 9.91
N GLU A 94 2.87 -8.70 9.96
CA GLU A 94 4.14 -9.01 10.59
C GLU A 94 4.11 -8.83 12.10
N THR A 95 3.32 -7.91 12.58
CA THR A 95 3.42 -7.48 13.97
C THR A 95 2.23 -7.82 14.85
N THR A 96 1.14 -8.32 14.28
CA THR A 96 -0.06 -8.61 15.08
C THR A 96 -0.58 -10.00 14.79
N ARG A 97 -1.59 -10.40 15.58
CA ARG A 97 -2.27 -11.66 15.33
C ARG A 97 -3.66 -11.42 14.78
N LEU A 98 -3.91 -10.21 14.29
CA LEU A 98 -5.21 -9.90 13.71
C LEU A 98 -5.48 -10.82 12.52
N SER A 99 -6.73 -11.18 12.33
CA SER A 99 -7.10 -12.03 11.21
C SER A 99 -6.96 -11.25 9.92
N ILE A 100 -6.89 -11.95 8.81
CA ILE A 100 -6.82 -11.30 7.49
C ILE A 100 -8.04 -10.41 7.30
N LYS A 101 -9.20 -10.86 7.75
CA LYS A 101 -10.41 -10.07 7.63
C LYS A 101 -10.31 -8.77 8.43
N GLU A 102 -9.75 -8.85 9.63
CA GLU A 102 -9.58 -7.66 10.46
C GLU A 102 -8.57 -6.70 9.84
N ILE A 103 -7.49 -7.21 9.30
CA ILE A 103 -6.49 -6.37 8.65
C ILE A 103 -7.09 -5.70 7.42
N ARG A 104 -7.86 -6.43 6.64
CA ARG A 104 -8.53 -5.87 5.47
C ARG A 104 -9.41 -4.69 5.89
N ALA A 105 -10.20 -4.89 6.91
CA ALA A 105 -11.10 -3.83 7.38
C ALA A 105 -10.31 -2.62 7.90
N LYS A 106 -9.23 -2.86 8.61
CA LYS A 106 -8.43 -1.77 9.15
C LYS A 106 -7.67 -0.99 8.08
N THR A 107 -7.54 -1.54 6.92
CA THR A 107 -6.85 -0.86 5.83
C THR A 107 -7.80 -0.31 4.77
N GLY A 108 -9.10 -0.32 5.08
CA GLY A 108 -10.06 0.41 4.24
C GLY A 108 -10.67 -0.35 3.09
N TYR A 109 -10.59 -1.69 3.09
CA TYR A 109 -11.14 -2.48 2.00
C TYR A 109 -12.41 -3.21 2.40
N ASP A 110 -13.46 -3.06 1.60
CA ASP A 110 -14.74 -3.66 1.89
C ASP A 110 -14.83 -5.12 1.51
N THR A 111 -14.13 -5.55 0.48
CA THR A 111 -14.24 -6.91 0.00
C THR A 111 -12.90 -7.62 0.05
N GLY A 112 -12.98 -8.91 0.33
CA GLY A 112 -11.76 -9.70 0.46
C GLY A 112 -11.03 -9.93 -0.85
N SER A 113 -11.76 -10.16 -1.93
CA SER A 113 -11.10 -10.50 -3.19
C SER A 113 -10.26 -9.34 -3.70
N ASN A 114 -10.76 -8.13 -3.59
CA ASN A 114 -9.99 -6.98 -4.05
C ASN A 114 -8.75 -6.79 -3.19
N PHE A 115 -8.89 -6.94 -1.89
CA PHE A 115 -7.76 -6.79 -0.97
C PHE A 115 -6.69 -7.83 -1.25
N ILE A 116 -7.09 -9.09 -1.38
CA ILE A 116 -6.14 -10.18 -1.60
C ILE A 116 -5.39 -10.00 -2.91
N ASN A 117 -6.11 -9.62 -3.97
CA ASN A 117 -5.47 -9.44 -5.27
C ASN A 117 -4.52 -8.26 -5.27
N LEU A 118 -4.89 -7.16 -4.62
CA LEU A 118 -4.01 -6.01 -4.52
C LEU A 118 -2.76 -6.38 -3.73
N PHE A 119 -2.94 -7.03 -2.59
CA PHE A 119 -1.79 -7.40 -1.75
C PHE A 119 -0.83 -8.29 -2.53
N LYS A 120 -1.38 -9.29 -3.22
CA LYS A 120 -0.55 -10.20 -4.00
C LYS A 120 0.18 -9.46 -5.12
N GLY A 121 -0.46 -8.45 -5.70
CA GLY A 121 0.17 -7.65 -6.75
C GLY A 121 1.38 -6.85 -6.26
N TYR A 122 1.37 -6.45 -4.99
CA TYR A 122 2.48 -5.69 -4.44
C TYR A 122 3.54 -6.58 -3.78
N PHE A 123 3.12 -7.67 -3.15
CA PHE A 123 4.05 -8.45 -2.34
C PHE A 123 4.23 -9.89 -2.81
N TYR A 124 3.64 -10.24 -3.96
CA TYR A 124 3.84 -11.54 -4.57
C TYR A 124 3.07 -12.66 -3.89
N ASP A 125 2.93 -12.66 -2.61
CA ASP A 125 2.20 -13.67 -1.85
C ASP A 125 0.84 -13.15 -1.45
N THR A 126 -0.09 -14.05 -1.19
CA THR A 126 -1.35 -13.66 -0.56
C THR A 126 -1.04 -13.23 0.87
N PRO A 127 -1.94 -12.51 1.53
CA PRO A 127 -1.71 -12.12 2.91
C PRO A 127 -1.41 -13.31 3.83
N THR A 128 -2.13 -14.42 3.64
CA THR A 128 -1.91 -15.60 4.46
C THR A 128 -0.52 -16.20 4.22
N GLU A 129 -0.13 -16.30 2.96
CA GLU A 129 1.20 -16.81 2.63
C GLU A 129 2.28 -15.88 3.15
N TYR A 130 2.06 -14.59 3.03
CA TYR A 130 3.03 -13.62 3.49
C TYR A 130 3.25 -13.75 4.99
N ARG A 131 2.17 -13.85 5.75
CA ARG A 131 2.30 -13.98 7.20
C ARG A 131 3.06 -15.25 7.56
N ARG A 132 2.75 -16.34 6.91
CA ARG A 132 3.40 -17.61 7.20
C ARG A 132 4.89 -17.51 6.93
N ASN A 133 5.27 -16.85 5.84
CA ASN A 133 6.66 -16.76 5.45
C ASN A 133 7.43 -15.70 6.24
N ALA A 134 6.75 -14.66 6.68
CA ALA A 134 7.42 -13.58 7.39
C ALA A 134 7.69 -13.92 8.84
N GLN A 135 6.82 -14.73 9.46
CA GLN A 135 7.04 -15.02 10.87
C GLN A 135 7.97 -16.20 11.02
N PRO A 136 8.89 -16.10 11.92
CA PRO A 136 9.85 -17.16 12.07
C PRO A 136 9.11 -18.35 12.53
N ARG A 137 9.51 -19.53 12.05
CA ARG A 137 8.90 -20.66 12.39
C ARG A 137 9.16 -20.82 13.76
N ARG A 138 8.27 -20.92 14.53
CA ARG A 138 8.46 -21.12 15.81
C ARG A 138 9.06 -22.33 15.96
N GLN A 139 10.04 -22.46 16.30
CA GLN A 139 10.69 -23.55 16.36
C GLN A 139 10.13 -24.40 17.19
N LYS A 140 9.95 -25.38 16.96
CA LYS A 140 9.46 -26.27 17.59
C LYS A 140 10.45 -26.77 18.23
N ILE A 141 10.95 -26.44 18.99
CA ILE A 141 11.99 -26.89 19.61
C ILE A 141 11.69 -27.79 20.48
#